data_6da2628185bd94fa6ea5e23e79d9affc
#
_entry.id   6da2628185bd94fa6ea5e23e79d9affc
#
_cell.length_a   1.000
_cell.length_b   1.000
_cell.length_c   1.000
_cell.angle_alpha   90.00
_cell.angle_beta   90.00
_cell.angle_gamma   90.00
#
_symmetry.space_group_name_H-M   'P 1'
#
loop_
_entity.id
_entity.type
_entity.pdbx_description
1 polymer ?
#
loop_
_entity_poly.entity_id
_entity_poly.type
_entity_poly.pdbx_seq_one_letter_code
_entity_poly.pdbx_strand_id
1 'polypeptide(L)'
;MKKINITLPDNSIKSVDAGTTAIDLASQIGTGLARAVLVVGVDDTLKDLDTKLDADCRIKFFTGDSPEGHNTLLHSAAHLMAQSVKHFWPKAKLTIGPAIDNRFYYDFDIDHSFTNDDLIKIENKMHDLSKSDFKCIRCEITRKEAYKKFKDLNEDYKLEILEGIHDEEILTTYSQGDFIDLCRGPHIPSTGKIKHFKLLDVSGAYWRGDEKNKMLQRIYGTVFSSKSGLKTYIHNLEEAKKRDHRKLGKELKLFSFDDEVGPGLPLWHPNGTILIEELESLAKEMERKAGYEQVRTPHLTKGSLYDKSGHLDHYKDSMYPAMDVDGIEYYVKPMNCPHHHKIYSAFPRSYRDLPIRLSEYGTCYRYEKSGQLFGLMRVRSMQMNDAHIYCTKESFKEEFLAVCNMYLYYFKIFGIEKYRMRLSLHSKDGLGEKYVDDPELWLETEQWVREALIEGKLDFEEVEGEAAFYGPKIDVQVWSAIGKEFTLATNQVDFAVPRKFGLSYKDENGKDKTPLCIHRAPLSTHERFIGFLIEHFGGDFPLWLAPIQVIILPISDKALNYSNLIYDELNSLGVRV
;
A
#
# COMPACT_ATOMS: atom_id res chain seq x y z
N MET A 1 -18.33 -48.31 -3.66
CA MET A 1 -18.05 -47.10 -2.82
C MET A 1 -19.12 -46.07 -3.09
N LYS A 2 -19.42 -45.18 -2.14
CA LYS A 2 -20.37 -44.09 -2.33
C LYS A 2 -19.80 -43.13 -3.39
N LYS A 3 -20.58 -42.79 -4.43
CA LYS A 3 -20.18 -41.78 -5.42
C LYS A 3 -20.51 -40.40 -4.90
N ILE A 4 -19.64 -39.43 -5.16
CA ILE A 4 -19.81 -38.00 -4.88
C ILE A 4 -19.63 -37.21 -6.15
N ASN A 5 -20.26 -36.04 -6.23
CA ASN A 5 -20.22 -35.14 -7.36
C ASN A 5 -19.35 -33.93 -7.05
N ILE A 6 -18.31 -33.74 -7.83
CA ILE A 6 -17.37 -32.62 -7.69
C ILE A 6 -17.67 -31.61 -8.79
N THR A 7 -18.00 -30.38 -8.40
CA THR A 7 -18.23 -29.26 -9.31
C THR A 7 -16.91 -28.54 -9.56
N LEU A 8 -16.47 -28.45 -10.82
CA LEU A 8 -15.27 -27.74 -11.26
C LEU A 8 -15.58 -26.26 -11.57
N PRO A 9 -14.56 -25.39 -11.74
CA PRO A 9 -14.76 -23.94 -11.96
C PRO A 9 -15.57 -23.58 -13.22
N ASP A 10 -15.59 -24.46 -14.22
CA ASP A 10 -16.38 -24.34 -15.44
C ASP A 10 -17.83 -24.85 -15.30
N ASN A 11 -18.25 -25.14 -14.05
CA ASN A 11 -19.52 -25.78 -13.66
C ASN A 11 -19.71 -27.22 -14.19
N SER A 12 -18.69 -27.85 -14.76
CA SER A 12 -18.76 -29.28 -15.09
C SER A 12 -18.76 -30.12 -13.81
N ILE A 13 -19.46 -31.26 -13.84
CA ILE A 13 -19.56 -32.17 -12.70
C ILE A 13 -18.78 -33.45 -13.00
N LYS A 14 -17.89 -33.83 -12.09
CA LYS A 14 -17.12 -35.06 -12.15
C LYS A 14 -17.53 -35.97 -11.00
N SER A 15 -18.03 -37.18 -11.32
CA SER A 15 -18.39 -38.17 -10.30
C SER A 15 -17.17 -39.04 -9.95
N VAL A 16 -16.81 -39.08 -8.66
CA VAL A 16 -15.68 -39.84 -8.13
C VAL A 16 -16.10 -40.65 -6.91
N ASP A 17 -15.26 -41.58 -6.48
CA ASP A 17 -15.53 -42.32 -5.24
C ASP A 17 -15.26 -41.44 -4.00
N ALA A 18 -16.10 -41.53 -2.99
CA ALA A 18 -15.86 -40.88 -1.70
C ALA A 18 -14.52 -41.37 -1.12
N GLY A 19 -13.72 -40.44 -0.57
CA GLY A 19 -12.35 -40.68 -0.13
C GLY A 19 -11.26 -40.46 -1.18
N THR A 20 -11.64 -40.11 -2.43
CA THR A 20 -10.66 -39.67 -3.46
C THR A 20 -9.95 -38.41 -2.95
N THR A 21 -8.62 -38.37 -3.04
CA THR A 21 -7.87 -37.17 -2.66
C THR A 21 -7.92 -36.10 -3.76
N ALA A 22 -7.71 -34.84 -3.39
CA ALA A 22 -7.68 -33.76 -4.37
C ALA A 22 -6.56 -33.97 -5.41
N ILE A 23 -5.40 -34.52 -5.03
CA ILE A 23 -4.31 -34.81 -5.97
C ILE A 23 -4.66 -35.95 -6.93
N ASP A 24 -5.38 -36.97 -6.48
CA ASP A 24 -5.86 -38.05 -7.34
C ASP A 24 -6.89 -37.53 -8.36
N LEU A 25 -7.78 -36.61 -7.92
CA LEU A 25 -8.72 -35.94 -8.80
C LEU A 25 -7.98 -35.08 -9.83
N ALA A 26 -6.98 -34.31 -9.42
CA ALA A 26 -6.15 -33.50 -10.34
C ALA A 26 -5.46 -34.41 -11.39
N SER A 27 -4.98 -35.59 -10.97
CA SER A 27 -4.35 -36.57 -11.84
C SER A 27 -5.33 -37.17 -12.86
N GLN A 28 -6.59 -37.40 -12.47
CA GLN A 28 -7.67 -37.86 -13.34
C GLN A 28 -8.12 -36.79 -14.34
N ILE A 29 -7.97 -35.51 -14.01
CA ILE A 29 -8.27 -34.38 -14.92
C ILE A 29 -7.16 -34.24 -15.94
N GLY A 30 -5.88 -34.29 -15.50
CA GLY A 30 -4.75 -34.22 -16.38
C GLY A 30 -3.41 -34.25 -15.65
N THR A 31 -2.43 -34.96 -16.22
CA THR A 31 -1.08 -35.08 -15.66
C THR A 31 -0.34 -33.75 -15.55
N GLY A 32 -0.63 -32.79 -16.46
CA GLY A 32 -0.10 -31.42 -16.40
C GLY A 32 -0.59 -30.67 -15.17
N LEU A 33 -1.91 -30.74 -14.89
CA LEU A 33 -2.53 -30.13 -13.72
C LEU A 33 -1.94 -30.73 -12.43
N ALA A 34 -1.90 -32.05 -12.31
CA ALA A 34 -1.34 -32.73 -11.13
C ALA A 34 0.11 -32.34 -10.83
N ARG A 35 0.90 -32.03 -11.87
CA ARG A 35 2.27 -31.55 -11.70
C ARG A 35 2.35 -30.09 -11.27
N ALA A 36 1.42 -29.25 -11.73
CA ALA A 36 1.46 -27.81 -11.53
C ALA A 36 0.76 -27.36 -10.24
N VAL A 37 -0.27 -28.09 -9.80
CA VAL A 37 -1.10 -27.73 -8.64
C VAL A 37 -0.28 -27.79 -7.35
N LEU A 38 -0.53 -26.81 -6.46
CA LEU A 38 0.11 -26.65 -5.16
C LEU A 38 -0.89 -26.79 -4.00
N VAL A 39 -2.11 -26.31 -4.18
CA VAL A 39 -3.14 -26.27 -3.15
C VAL A 39 -4.52 -26.31 -3.81
N VAL A 40 -5.53 -26.72 -3.06
CA VAL A 40 -6.91 -26.83 -3.53
C VAL A 40 -7.86 -26.00 -2.66
N GLY A 41 -8.80 -25.30 -3.29
CA GLY A 41 -9.97 -24.73 -2.64
C GLY A 41 -11.08 -25.76 -2.66
N VAL A 42 -11.65 -26.06 -1.50
CA VAL A 42 -12.83 -26.93 -1.33
C VAL A 42 -13.89 -26.08 -0.63
N ASP A 43 -14.98 -25.78 -1.32
CA ASP A 43 -16.06 -24.90 -0.83
C ASP A 43 -15.51 -23.60 -0.23
N ASP A 44 -14.66 -22.89 -1.02
CA ASP A 44 -13.99 -21.62 -0.69
C ASP A 44 -12.94 -21.69 0.45
N THR A 45 -12.66 -22.89 0.99
CA THR A 45 -11.63 -23.10 2.00
C THR A 45 -10.40 -23.73 1.37
N LEU A 46 -9.21 -23.09 1.54
CA LEU A 46 -7.94 -23.65 1.06
C LEU A 46 -7.53 -24.86 1.90
N LYS A 47 -7.15 -25.95 1.21
CA LYS A 47 -6.74 -27.23 1.82
C LYS A 47 -5.56 -27.85 1.08
N ASP A 48 -4.84 -28.72 1.78
CA ASP A 48 -3.76 -29.51 1.20
C ASP A 48 -4.28 -30.46 0.11
N LEU A 49 -3.41 -30.88 -0.81
CA LEU A 49 -3.78 -31.75 -1.92
C LEU A 49 -4.13 -33.19 -1.52
N ASP A 50 -3.70 -33.64 -0.35
CA ASP A 50 -4.05 -34.97 0.21
C ASP A 50 -5.40 -34.97 0.94
N THR A 51 -6.09 -33.84 0.97
CA THR A 51 -7.44 -33.77 1.53
C THR A 51 -8.37 -34.75 0.82
N LYS A 52 -9.02 -35.62 1.60
CA LYS A 52 -10.04 -36.55 1.12
C LYS A 52 -11.34 -35.83 0.88
N LEU A 53 -12.00 -36.17 -0.21
CA LEU A 53 -13.28 -35.65 -0.63
C LEU A 53 -14.33 -36.69 -0.27
N ASP A 54 -15.16 -36.40 0.75
CA ASP A 54 -16.12 -37.37 1.30
C ASP A 54 -17.60 -37.00 1.02
N ALA A 55 -17.83 -35.79 0.47
CA ALA A 55 -19.16 -35.28 0.10
C ALA A 55 -19.10 -34.48 -1.20
N ASP A 56 -20.28 -34.22 -1.76
CA ASP A 56 -20.43 -33.31 -2.90
C ASP A 56 -19.86 -31.92 -2.53
N CYS A 57 -19.00 -31.35 -3.37
CA CYS A 57 -18.34 -30.05 -3.09
C CYS A 57 -17.92 -29.35 -4.38
N ARG A 58 -17.59 -28.07 -4.26
CA ARG A 58 -16.92 -27.28 -5.30
C ARG A 58 -15.41 -27.33 -5.11
N ILE A 59 -14.68 -27.49 -6.21
CA ILE A 59 -13.22 -27.52 -6.17
C ILE A 59 -12.62 -26.53 -7.16
N LYS A 60 -11.56 -25.83 -6.68
CA LYS A 60 -10.68 -25.02 -7.52
C LYS A 60 -9.22 -25.36 -7.22
N PHE A 61 -8.46 -25.72 -8.26
CA PHE A 61 -7.03 -26.01 -8.14
C PHE A 61 -6.21 -24.75 -8.36
N PHE A 62 -5.20 -24.54 -7.51
CA PHE A 62 -4.33 -23.38 -7.56
C PHE A 62 -2.89 -23.81 -7.84
N THR A 63 -2.29 -23.16 -8.83
CA THR A 63 -0.88 -23.34 -9.21
C THR A 63 -0.02 -22.23 -8.61
N GLY A 64 1.30 -22.32 -8.75
CA GLY A 64 2.20 -21.29 -8.24
C GLY A 64 2.09 -19.91 -8.92
N ASP A 65 1.30 -19.81 -9.99
CA ASP A 65 1.03 -18.54 -10.69
C ASP A 65 -0.25 -17.84 -10.18
N SER A 66 -1.10 -18.56 -9.43
CA SER A 66 -2.25 -17.95 -8.75
C SER A 66 -1.83 -17.32 -7.42
N PRO A 67 -2.53 -16.28 -6.93
CA PRO A 67 -2.24 -15.65 -5.64
C PRO A 67 -2.22 -16.65 -4.48
N GLU A 68 -3.22 -17.54 -4.41
CA GLU A 68 -3.36 -18.54 -3.35
C GLU A 68 -2.23 -19.59 -3.40
N GLY A 69 -1.90 -20.07 -4.60
CA GLY A 69 -0.81 -21.02 -4.80
C GLY A 69 0.56 -20.40 -4.52
N HIS A 70 0.78 -19.15 -4.93
CA HIS A 70 1.99 -18.41 -4.64
C HIS A 70 2.18 -18.17 -3.14
N ASN A 71 1.12 -17.77 -2.45
CA ASN A 71 1.15 -17.56 -0.99
C ASN A 71 1.46 -18.88 -0.25
N THR A 72 0.86 -20.00 -0.68
CA THR A 72 1.16 -21.33 -0.12
C THR A 72 2.62 -21.74 -0.38
N LEU A 73 3.17 -21.41 -1.55
CA LEU A 73 4.56 -21.66 -1.91
C LEU A 73 5.53 -20.84 -1.02
N LEU A 74 5.23 -19.55 -0.80
CA LEU A 74 5.99 -18.67 0.11
C LEU A 74 5.99 -19.21 1.53
N HIS A 75 4.82 -19.56 2.06
CA HIS A 75 4.68 -20.11 3.41
C HIS A 75 5.47 -21.42 3.57
N SER A 76 5.40 -22.32 2.59
CA SER A 76 6.16 -23.57 2.62
C SER A 76 7.67 -23.36 2.49
N ALA A 77 8.11 -22.33 1.76
CA ALA A 77 9.50 -21.95 1.68
C ALA A 77 10.05 -21.41 3.02
N ALA A 78 9.21 -20.75 3.82
CA ALA A 78 9.58 -20.35 5.19
C ALA A 78 9.90 -21.57 6.07
N HIS A 79 9.11 -22.65 5.98
CA HIS A 79 9.39 -23.91 6.69
C HIS A 79 10.66 -24.60 6.18
N LEU A 80 10.92 -24.58 4.87
CA LEU A 80 12.17 -25.11 4.31
C LEU A 80 13.40 -24.35 4.81
N MET A 81 13.28 -23.02 4.93
CA MET A 81 14.32 -22.17 5.53
C MET A 81 14.52 -22.50 7.01
N ALA A 82 13.44 -22.63 7.78
CA ALA A 82 13.50 -22.97 9.20
C ALA A 82 14.18 -24.33 9.43
N GLN A 83 13.87 -25.34 8.61
CA GLN A 83 14.54 -26.63 8.62
C GLN A 83 16.05 -26.47 8.32
N SER A 84 16.41 -25.63 7.36
CA SER A 84 17.81 -25.38 6.99
C SER A 84 18.57 -24.68 8.12
N VAL A 85 17.95 -23.72 8.80
CA VAL A 85 18.54 -23.06 9.98
C VAL A 85 18.74 -24.05 11.13
N LYS A 86 17.75 -24.86 11.45
CA LYS A 86 17.85 -25.91 12.49
C LYS A 86 18.96 -26.94 12.21
N HIS A 87 19.23 -27.19 10.94
CA HIS A 87 20.33 -28.08 10.57
C HIS A 87 21.70 -27.54 11.00
N PHE A 88 21.99 -26.26 10.82
CA PHE A 88 23.26 -25.64 11.22
C PHE A 88 23.28 -25.19 12.68
N TRP A 89 22.14 -24.74 13.18
CA TRP A 89 21.95 -24.25 14.55
C TRP A 89 20.80 -25.00 15.24
N PRO A 90 21.02 -26.24 15.71
CA PRO A 90 19.96 -27.06 16.32
C PRO A 90 19.30 -26.44 17.56
N LYS A 91 20.02 -25.55 18.24
CA LYS A 91 19.52 -24.83 19.43
C LYS A 91 18.69 -23.57 19.10
N ALA A 92 18.66 -23.12 17.84
CA ALA A 92 17.81 -22.00 17.43
C ALA A 92 16.35 -22.32 17.73
N LYS A 93 15.63 -21.42 18.39
CA LYS A 93 14.20 -21.57 18.67
C LYS A 93 13.38 -20.93 17.57
N LEU A 94 12.33 -21.62 17.18
CA LEU A 94 11.45 -21.23 16.08
C LEU A 94 10.27 -20.43 16.60
N THR A 95 9.90 -19.34 15.93
CA THR A 95 8.73 -18.56 16.27
C THR A 95 7.64 -18.69 15.21
N ILE A 96 7.51 -17.71 14.31
CA ILE A 96 6.52 -17.68 13.21
C ILE A 96 7.19 -17.37 11.89
N GLY A 97 6.62 -17.89 10.80
CA GLY A 97 7.10 -17.72 9.43
C GLY A 97 5.99 -17.45 8.41
N PRO A 98 5.35 -16.27 8.43
CA PRO A 98 4.29 -15.94 7.48
C PRO A 98 4.83 -15.55 6.11
N ALA A 99 3.93 -15.61 5.11
CA ALA A 99 4.09 -14.96 3.84
C ALA A 99 3.58 -13.51 3.93
N ILE A 100 4.31 -12.56 3.34
CA ILE A 100 3.91 -11.15 3.20
C ILE A 100 4.26 -10.67 1.80
N ASP A 101 3.28 -10.26 1.03
CA ASP A 101 3.42 -9.88 -0.37
C ASP A 101 4.10 -11.01 -1.18
N ASN A 102 5.22 -10.69 -1.83
CA ASN A 102 6.04 -11.66 -2.58
C ASN A 102 7.23 -12.18 -1.77
N ARG A 103 7.17 -12.12 -0.45
CA ARG A 103 8.23 -12.56 0.46
C ARG A 103 7.68 -13.52 1.50
N PHE A 104 8.59 -14.29 2.07
CA PHE A 104 8.38 -14.97 3.32
C PHE A 104 9.45 -14.53 4.31
N TYR A 105 9.19 -14.69 5.59
CA TYR A 105 10.23 -14.58 6.61
C TYR A 105 10.06 -15.67 7.67
N TYR A 106 11.07 -15.80 8.50
CA TYR A 106 10.98 -16.59 9.72
C TYR A 106 11.82 -15.91 10.81
N ASP A 107 11.28 -15.89 12.03
CA ASP A 107 11.95 -15.30 13.19
C ASP A 107 12.59 -16.40 14.03
N PHE A 108 13.84 -16.18 14.41
CA PHE A 108 14.66 -17.12 15.17
C PHE A 108 15.15 -16.47 16.46
N ASP A 109 14.98 -17.18 17.58
CA ASP A 109 15.71 -16.86 18.80
C ASP A 109 17.01 -17.67 18.80
N ILE A 110 18.12 -16.99 18.66
CA ILE A 110 19.44 -17.59 18.48
C ILE A 110 20.53 -16.65 19.02
N ASP A 111 21.57 -17.20 19.65
CA ASP A 111 22.71 -16.42 20.15
C ASP A 111 23.75 -16.08 19.06
N HIS A 112 23.42 -16.32 17.79
CA HIS A 112 24.24 -16.04 16.63
C HIS A 112 23.61 -14.93 15.78
N SER A 113 24.41 -13.94 15.37
CA SER A 113 23.96 -12.92 14.42
C SER A 113 24.20 -13.42 12.98
N PHE A 114 23.13 -13.63 12.22
CA PHE A 114 23.25 -14.09 10.85
C PHE A 114 23.99 -13.09 9.98
N THR A 115 24.92 -13.62 9.17
CA THR A 115 25.70 -12.89 8.18
C THR A 115 25.26 -13.23 6.76
N ASN A 116 25.74 -12.48 5.76
CA ASN A 116 25.49 -12.81 4.35
C ASN A 116 26.04 -14.19 3.98
N ASP A 117 27.18 -14.62 4.57
CA ASP A 117 27.74 -15.95 4.34
C ASP A 117 26.85 -17.05 4.92
N ASP A 118 26.17 -16.77 6.04
CA ASP A 118 25.20 -17.70 6.60
C ASP A 118 23.96 -17.82 5.71
N LEU A 119 23.48 -16.73 5.13
CA LEU A 119 22.38 -16.78 4.15
C LEU A 119 22.74 -17.67 2.96
N ILE A 120 23.96 -17.58 2.45
CA ILE A 120 24.45 -18.46 1.35
C ILE A 120 24.45 -19.92 1.78
N LYS A 121 24.93 -20.25 3.00
CA LYS A 121 24.93 -21.61 3.54
C LYS A 121 23.51 -22.16 3.70
N ILE A 122 22.61 -21.36 4.27
CA ILE A 122 21.20 -21.72 4.47
C ILE A 122 20.54 -21.95 3.11
N GLU A 123 20.73 -21.07 2.14
CA GLU A 123 20.18 -21.18 0.79
C GLU A 123 20.66 -22.46 0.08
N ASN A 124 21.94 -22.78 0.17
CA ASN A 124 22.48 -24.03 -0.38
C ASN A 124 21.83 -25.27 0.28
N LYS A 125 21.64 -25.25 1.60
CA LYS A 125 20.93 -26.31 2.31
C LYS A 125 19.47 -26.42 1.91
N MET A 126 18.79 -25.31 1.71
CA MET A 126 17.42 -25.29 1.18
C MET A 126 17.35 -25.95 -0.21
N HIS A 127 18.34 -25.71 -1.08
CA HIS A 127 18.43 -26.40 -2.38
C HIS A 127 18.61 -27.93 -2.23
N ASP A 128 19.41 -28.39 -1.29
CA ASP A 128 19.57 -29.82 -1.05
C ASP A 128 18.29 -30.45 -0.49
N LEU A 129 17.62 -29.80 0.46
CA LEU A 129 16.35 -30.26 1.01
C LEU A 129 15.23 -30.25 -0.04
N SER A 130 15.23 -29.26 -0.94
CA SER A 130 14.31 -29.22 -2.08
C SER A 130 14.54 -30.42 -3.02
N LYS A 131 15.80 -30.75 -3.35
CA LYS A 131 16.12 -31.91 -4.18
C LYS A 131 15.74 -33.24 -3.53
N SER A 132 15.75 -33.33 -2.20
CA SER A 132 15.34 -34.52 -1.46
C SER A 132 13.85 -34.82 -1.57
N ASP A 133 13.04 -33.84 -2.00
CA ASP A 133 11.60 -33.93 -2.31
C ASP A 133 10.77 -34.57 -1.17
N PHE A 134 11.01 -34.14 0.07
CA PHE A 134 10.26 -34.63 1.23
C PHE A 134 8.78 -34.23 1.10
N LYS A 135 7.89 -35.20 1.39
CA LYS A 135 6.45 -34.92 1.49
C LYS A 135 6.17 -33.97 2.65
N CYS A 136 5.29 -33.00 2.45
CA CYS A 136 4.75 -32.17 3.51
C CYS A 136 3.51 -32.87 4.06
N ILE A 137 3.58 -33.33 5.31
CA ILE A 137 2.54 -34.16 5.92
C ILE A 137 1.84 -33.34 7.00
N ARG A 138 0.54 -33.12 6.83
CA ARG A 138 -0.35 -32.53 7.83
C ARG A 138 -0.76 -33.59 8.84
N CYS A 139 -0.73 -33.25 10.11
CA CYS A 139 -1.20 -34.11 11.18
C CYS A 139 -2.03 -33.28 12.17
N GLU A 140 -3.26 -33.71 12.47
CA GLU A 140 -4.03 -33.18 13.58
C GLU A 140 -3.50 -33.71 14.90
N ILE A 141 -3.40 -32.86 15.89
CA ILE A 141 -2.76 -33.16 17.16
C ILE A 141 -3.58 -32.56 18.31
N THR A 142 -3.71 -33.30 19.41
CA THR A 142 -4.34 -32.75 20.60
C THR A 142 -3.41 -31.72 21.28
N ARG A 143 -4.00 -30.77 22.04
CA ARG A 143 -3.23 -29.76 22.78
C ARG A 143 -2.18 -30.39 23.71
N LYS A 144 -2.56 -31.49 24.38
CA LYS A 144 -1.66 -32.22 25.28
C LYS A 144 -0.46 -32.84 24.54
N GLU A 145 -0.69 -33.41 23.36
CA GLU A 145 0.34 -34.01 22.54
C GLU A 145 1.24 -32.92 21.92
N ALA A 146 0.65 -31.83 21.44
CA ALA A 146 1.39 -30.68 20.92
C ALA A 146 2.30 -30.07 22.00
N TYR A 147 1.76 -29.82 23.20
CA TYR A 147 2.54 -29.30 24.32
C TYR A 147 3.72 -30.23 24.68
N LYS A 148 3.49 -31.54 24.81
CA LYS A 148 4.55 -32.50 25.07
C LYS A 148 5.62 -32.47 23.96
N LYS A 149 5.20 -32.50 22.69
CA LYS A 149 6.10 -32.55 21.54
C LYS A 149 7.00 -31.31 21.45
N PHE A 150 6.44 -30.11 21.56
CA PHE A 150 7.22 -28.86 21.46
C PHE A 150 8.07 -28.62 22.71
N LYS A 151 7.64 -29.13 23.87
CA LYS A 151 8.47 -29.16 25.08
C LYS A 151 9.70 -30.06 24.91
N ASP A 152 9.51 -31.26 24.36
CA ASP A 152 10.62 -32.21 24.11
C ASP A 152 11.59 -31.65 23.06
N LEU A 153 11.13 -30.79 22.14
CA LEU A 153 11.94 -30.11 21.13
C LEU A 153 12.57 -28.79 21.64
N ASN A 154 12.29 -28.37 22.90
CA ASN A 154 12.69 -27.08 23.48
C ASN A 154 12.25 -25.85 22.67
N GLU A 155 11.07 -25.90 22.05
CA GLU A 155 10.47 -24.82 21.26
C GLU A 155 9.53 -23.98 22.13
N ASP A 156 10.09 -23.15 23.03
CA ASP A 156 9.31 -22.40 24.03
C ASP A 156 8.31 -21.43 23.40
N TYR A 157 8.66 -20.78 22.27
CA TYR A 157 7.75 -19.90 21.57
C TYR A 157 6.54 -20.61 20.98
N LYS A 158 6.69 -21.90 20.59
CA LYS A 158 5.56 -22.72 20.15
C LYS A 158 4.63 -23.07 21.33
N LEU A 159 5.17 -23.23 22.53
CA LEU A 159 4.37 -23.43 23.73
C LEU A 159 3.57 -22.16 24.07
N GLU A 160 4.20 -20.98 23.99
CA GLU A 160 3.52 -19.69 24.18
C GLU A 160 2.44 -19.42 23.11
N ILE A 161 2.67 -19.83 21.86
CA ILE A 161 1.67 -19.74 20.79
C ILE A 161 0.48 -20.66 21.11
N LEU A 162 0.74 -21.89 21.57
CA LEU A 162 -0.30 -22.85 21.95
C LEU A 162 -1.21 -22.31 23.07
N GLU A 163 -0.66 -21.58 24.03
CA GLU A 163 -1.44 -20.95 25.12
C GLU A 163 -2.41 -19.88 24.59
N GLY A 164 -2.08 -19.21 23.50
CA GLY A 164 -2.90 -18.17 22.87
C GLY A 164 -3.97 -18.69 21.89
N ILE A 165 -4.02 -20.00 21.60
CA ILE A 165 -5.01 -20.59 20.70
C ILE A 165 -6.24 -21.04 21.51
N HIS A 166 -7.44 -20.76 21.02
CA HIS A 166 -8.69 -21.20 21.69
C HIS A 166 -8.82 -22.74 21.72
N ASP A 167 -9.43 -23.25 22.80
CA ASP A 167 -9.54 -24.71 23.03
C ASP A 167 -10.35 -25.44 21.96
N GLU A 168 -11.27 -24.78 21.30
CA GLU A 168 -12.11 -25.33 20.24
C GLU A 168 -11.40 -25.41 18.87
N GLU A 169 -10.24 -24.77 18.69
CA GLU A 169 -9.51 -24.80 17.44
C GLU A 169 -8.79 -26.14 17.23
N ILE A 170 -8.90 -26.68 16.00
CA ILE A 170 -8.15 -27.88 15.60
C ILE A 170 -6.67 -27.50 15.44
N LEU A 171 -5.84 -28.11 16.29
CA LEU A 171 -4.40 -27.94 16.22
C LEU A 171 -3.79 -28.85 15.15
N THR A 172 -2.91 -28.29 14.33
CA THR A 172 -2.22 -29.04 13.27
C THR A 172 -0.73 -28.81 13.32
N THR A 173 0.01 -29.83 12.94
CA THR A 173 1.45 -29.78 12.70
C THR A 173 1.72 -30.20 11.26
N TYR A 174 2.80 -29.65 10.71
CA TYR A 174 3.33 -30.07 9.42
C TYR A 174 4.75 -30.60 9.59
N SER A 175 5.02 -31.75 8.97
CA SER A 175 6.35 -32.36 8.95
C SER A 175 6.88 -32.54 7.54
N GLN A 176 8.18 -32.37 7.39
CA GLN A 176 8.93 -32.61 6.16
C GLN A 176 10.31 -33.20 6.51
N GLY A 177 10.51 -34.47 6.18
CA GLY A 177 11.68 -35.20 6.65
C GLY A 177 11.72 -35.30 8.18
N ASP A 178 12.78 -34.82 8.79
CA ASP A 178 13.02 -34.77 10.24
C ASP A 178 12.50 -33.46 10.90
N PHE A 179 12.04 -32.52 10.10
CA PHE A 179 11.52 -31.23 10.58
C PHE A 179 10.01 -31.31 10.86
N ILE A 180 9.58 -30.66 11.94
CA ILE A 180 8.18 -30.49 12.28
C ILE A 180 7.91 -29.10 12.85
N ASP A 181 6.78 -28.52 12.48
CA ASP A 181 6.35 -27.22 12.98
C ASP A 181 4.85 -27.20 13.33
N LEU A 182 4.49 -26.30 14.27
CA LEU A 182 3.10 -25.97 14.60
C LEU A 182 2.59 -24.97 13.53
N CYS A 183 1.60 -25.40 12.76
CA CYS A 183 1.13 -24.58 11.64
C CYS A 183 -0.32 -24.94 11.26
N ARG A 184 -1.09 -23.92 10.85
CA ARG A 184 -2.46 -24.10 10.34
C ARG A 184 -2.50 -24.62 8.91
N GLY A 185 -1.44 -24.38 8.12
CA GLY A 185 -1.40 -24.69 6.70
C GLY A 185 -2.27 -23.74 5.84
N PRO A 186 -2.65 -24.16 4.60
CA PRO A 186 -2.13 -25.35 3.94
C PRO A 186 -0.67 -25.21 3.46
N HIS A 187 -0.07 -26.35 3.09
CA HIS A 187 1.26 -26.43 2.50
C HIS A 187 1.25 -27.08 1.12
N ILE A 188 2.35 -26.89 0.39
CA ILE A 188 2.60 -27.61 -0.87
C ILE A 188 2.79 -29.11 -0.61
N PRO A 189 2.57 -29.98 -1.62
CA PRO A 189 2.64 -31.44 -1.42
C PRO A 189 4.05 -31.96 -1.06
N SER A 190 5.12 -31.30 -1.52
CA SER A 190 6.48 -31.70 -1.20
C SER A 190 7.49 -30.56 -1.37
N THR A 191 8.63 -30.66 -0.69
CA THR A 191 9.73 -29.67 -0.75
C THR A 191 10.31 -29.53 -2.16
N GLY A 192 10.19 -30.55 -3.03
CA GLY A 192 10.61 -30.50 -4.42
C GLY A 192 9.87 -29.52 -5.32
N LYS A 193 8.75 -28.93 -4.82
CA LYS A 193 8.05 -27.83 -5.50
C LYS A 193 8.74 -26.48 -5.30
N ILE A 194 9.60 -26.30 -4.27
CA ILE A 194 10.33 -25.07 -3.97
C ILE A 194 11.65 -25.06 -4.76
N LYS A 195 11.62 -24.55 -5.99
CA LYS A 195 12.77 -24.62 -6.90
C LYS A 195 13.50 -23.29 -7.10
N HIS A 196 12.76 -22.21 -7.18
CA HIS A 196 13.25 -20.89 -7.59
C HIS A 196 13.06 -19.89 -6.45
N PHE A 197 13.98 -19.88 -5.51
CA PHE A 197 13.96 -19.05 -4.32
C PHE A 197 15.28 -18.29 -4.13
N LYS A 198 15.26 -17.28 -3.29
CA LYS A 198 16.40 -16.47 -2.87
C LYS A 198 16.19 -15.99 -1.45
N LEU A 199 17.22 -16.11 -0.60
CA LEU A 199 17.27 -15.40 0.67
C LEU A 199 17.73 -13.96 0.41
N LEU A 200 17.09 -12.99 1.07
CA LEU A 200 17.23 -11.58 0.72
C LEU A 200 18.04 -10.80 1.75
N ASP A 201 17.52 -10.71 2.96
CA ASP A 201 18.05 -9.83 4.01
C ASP A 201 17.87 -10.46 5.40
N VAL A 202 18.63 -9.97 6.37
CA VAL A 202 18.47 -10.24 7.80
C VAL A 202 18.14 -8.94 8.51
N SER A 203 17.21 -8.99 9.48
CA SER A 203 16.90 -7.87 10.37
C SER A 203 16.61 -8.35 11.79
N GLY A 204 16.67 -7.42 12.75
CA GLY A 204 16.09 -7.62 14.08
C GLY A 204 14.58 -7.44 14.04
N ALA A 205 13.85 -8.19 14.86
CA ALA A 205 12.42 -8.03 15.07
C ALA A 205 12.08 -8.37 16.52
N TYR A 206 11.29 -7.52 17.19
CA TYR A 206 10.82 -7.84 18.53
C TYR A 206 9.71 -8.89 18.49
N TRP A 207 9.76 -9.84 19.42
CA TRP A 207 8.71 -10.84 19.54
C TRP A 207 7.34 -10.18 19.71
N ARG A 208 6.36 -10.58 18.88
CA ARG A 208 5.01 -10.00 18.78
C ARG A 208 4.99 -8.49 18.50
N GLY A 209 6.08 -7.91 17.99
CA GLY A 209 6.15 -6.49 17.65
C GLY A 209 6.23 -5.55 18.87
N ASP A 210 6.43 -6.07 20.07
CA ASP A 210 6.56 -5.28 21.30
C ASP A 210 8.05 -5.11 21.65
N GLU A 211 8.54 -3.87 21.71
CA GLU A 211 9.92 -3.52 22.01
C GLU A 211 10.39 -3.97 23.43
N LYS A 212 9.43 -4.30 24.31
CA LYS A 212 9.72 -4.86 25.64
C LYS A 212 10.09 -6.34 25.60
N ASN A 213 9.76 -7.03 24.51
CA ASN A 213 10.06 -8.43 24.32
C ASN A 213 11.45 -8.63 23.72
N LYS A 214 11.92 -9.89 23.74
CA LYS A 214 13.23 -10.26 23.19
C LYS A 214 13.33 -9.90 21.70
N MET A 215 14.47 -9.34 21.30
CA MET A 215 14.82 -9.12 19.91
C MET A 215 15.27 -10.44 19.28
N LEU A 216 14.62 -10.82 18.18
CA LEU A 216 14.84 -12.02 17.41
C LEU A 216 15.59 -11.68 16.12
N GLN A 217 16.19 -12.68 15.49
CA GLN A 217 16.78 -12.57 14.15
C GLN A 217 15.74 -12.97 13.11
N ARG A 218 15.43 -12.09 12.18
CA ARG A 218 14.48 -12.31 11.08
C ARG A 218 15.23 -12.50 9.77
N ILE A 219 15.03 -13.62 9.09
CA ILE A 219 15.53 -13.85 7.74
C ILE A 219 14.38 -13.70 6.75
N TYR A 220 14.58 -12.87 5.72
CA TYR A 220 13.64 -12.72 4.61
C TYR A 220 14.08 -13.55 3.41
N GLY A 221 13.11 -14.11 2.70
CA GLY A 221 13.31 -14.78 1.43
C GLY A 221 12.15 -14.57 0.47
N THR A 222 12.32 -15.04 -0.75
CA THR A 222 11.29 -15.07 -1.78
C THR A 222 11.36 -16.37 -2.57
N VAL A 223 10.24 -16.76 -3.18
CA VAL A 223 10.15 -17.95 -4.05
C VAL A 223 9.15 -17.69 -5.18
N PHE A 224 9.43 -18.22 -6.35
CA PHE A 224 8.57 -18.12 -7.53
C PHE A 224 8.36 -19.48 -8.18
N SER A 225 7.26 -19.64 -8.90
CA SER A 225 6.96 -20.84 -9.72
C SER A 225 7.96 -21.04 -10.85
N SER A 226 8.59 -19.96 -11.35
CA SER A 226 9.52 -19.97 -12.47
C SER A 226 10.83 -19.23 -12.18
N LYS A 227 11.90 -19.66 -12.86
CA LYS A 227 13.22 -19.00 -12.79
C LYS A 227 13.17 -17.58 -13.35
N SER A 228 12.37 -17.34 -14.39
CA SER A 228 12.19 -16.01 -14.97
C SER A 228 11.49 -15.06 -13.98
N GLY A 229 10.42 -15.51 -13.30
CA GLY A 229 9.73 -14.73 -12.27
C GLY A 229 10.68 -14.31 -11.13
N LEU A 230 11.46 -15.26 -10.60
CA LEU A 230 12.48 -14.95 -9.58
C LEU A 230 13.50 -13.93 -10.09
N LYS A 231 14.03 -14.12 -11.31
CA LYS A 231 15.02 -13.20 -11.90
C LYS A 231 14.47 -11.78 -12.04
N THR A 232 13.26 -11.66 -12.57
CA THR A 232 12.57 -10.36 -12.71
C THR A 232 12.37 -9.70 -11.34
N TYR A 233 11.92 -10.46 -10.35
CA TYR A 233 11.71 -9.93 -9.00
C TYR A 233 13.01 -9.43 -8.35
N ILE A 234 14.10 -10.20 -8.43
CA ILE A 234 15.42 -9.80 -7.89
C ILE A 234 15.92 -8.54 -8.62
N HIS A 235 15.82 -8.50 -9.96
CA HIS A 235 16.19 -7.33 -10.73
C HIS A 235 15.41 -6.08 -10.27
N ASN A 236 14.08 -6.21 -10.11
CA ASN A 236 13.23 -5.11 -9.64
C ASN A 236 13.61 -4.66 -8.21
N LEU A 237 13.98 -5.59 -7.32
CA LEU A 237 14.48 -5.23 -5.98
C LEU A 237 15.80 -4.46 -6.02
N GLU A 238 16.74 -4.87 -6.88
CA GLU A 238 18.01 -4.16 -7.06
C GLU A 238 17.80 -2.77 -7.65
N GLU A 239 16.94 -2.66 -8.67
CA GLU A 239 16.55 -1.37 -9.24
C GLU A 239 15.83 -0.48 -8.22
N ALA A 240 14.95 -1.04 -7.38
CA ALA A 240 14.31 -0.30 -6.31
C ALA A 240 15.33 0.27 -5.30
N LYS A 241 16.34 -0.52 -4.93
CA LYS A 241 17.44 -0.05 -4.05
C LYS A 241 18.27 1.07 -4.69
N LYS A 242 18.53 0.99 -6.01
CA LYS A 242 19.25 2.04 -6.75
C LYS A 242 18.45 3.32 -6.85
N ARG A 243 17.13 3.20 -7.04
CA ARG A 243 16.19 4.31 -7.24
C ARG A 243 15.59 4.87 -5.95
N ASP A 244 16.00 4.36 -4.78
CA ASP A 244 15.47 4.84 -3.49
C ASP A 244 15.57 6.37 -3.40
N HIS A 245 14.43 7.06 -3.24
CA HIS A 245 14.34 8.52 -3.23
C HIS A 245 15.18 9.16 -2.12
N ARG A 246 15.44 8.46 -1.01
CA ARG A 246 16.29 8.96 0.09
C ARG A 246 17.76 9.02 -0.33
N LYS A 247 18.22 7.98 -1.06
CA LYS A 247 19.57 7.90 -1.60
C LYS A 247 19.78 8.94 -2.71
N LEU A 248 18.92 8.88 -3.74
CA LEU A 248 19.01 9.80 -4.88
C LEU A 248 18.76 11.26 -4.48
N GLY A 249 17.84 11.50 -3.55
CA GLY A 249 17.56 12.83 -3.02
C GLY A 249 18.79 13.48 -2.37
N LYS A 250 19.60 12.67 -1.65
CA LYS A 250 20.88 13.12 -1.07
C LYS A 250 21.93 13.35 -2.17
N GLU A 251 22.10 12.39 -3.11
CA GLU A 251 23.08 12.47 -4.20
C GLU A 251 22.82 13.69 -5.12
N LEU A 252 21.54 13.94 -5.44
CA LEU A 252 21.09 15.06 -6.27
C LEU A 252 20.92 16.37 -5.50
N LYS A 253 21.17 16.38 -4.18
CA LYS A 253 21.02 17.53 -3.28
C LYS A 253 19.62 18.14 -3.33
N LEU A 254 18.58 17.30 -3.24
CA LEU A 254 17.19 17.74 -3.32
C LEU A 254 16.62 18.13 -1.95
N PHE A 255 16.87 17.31 -0.93
CA PHE A 255 16.37 17.53 0.42
C PHE A 255 17.22 16.82 1.47
N SER A 256 16.99 17.17 2.74
CA SER A 256 17.56 16.50 3.91
C SER A 256 16.55 16.48 5.06
N PHE A 257 16.81 15.61 6.05
CA PHE A 257 16.18 15.65 7.36
C PHE A 257 17.27 15.93 8.40
N ASP A 258 16.91 16.67 9.43
CA ASP A 258 17.81 17.06 10.51
C ASP A 258 17.15 16.82 11.86
N ASP A 259 17.89 16.26 12.81
CA ASP A 259 17.35 15.90 14.13
C ASP A 259 16.97 17.13 14.97
N GLU A 260 17.66 18.27 14.80
CA GLU A 260 17.33 19.51 15.50
C GLU A 260 16.04 20.15 14.96
N VAL A 261 15.74 19.94 13.66
CA VAL A 261 14.47 20.37 13.05
C VAL A 261 13.34 19.42 13.45
N GLY A 262 13.65 18.13 13.47
CA GLY A 262 12.74 17.07 13.93
C GLY A 262 12.37 16.04 12.84
N PRO A 263 11.97 14.84 13.27
CA PRO A 263 11.70 13.74 12.35
C PRO A 263 10.47 14.00 11.48
N GLY A 264 10.60 13.70 10.19
CA GLY A 264 9.52 13.87 9.22
C GLY A 264 9.26 15.32 8.78
N LEU A 265 10.18 16.23 9.06
CA LEU A 265 10.15 17.63 8.63
C LEU A 265 11.25 17.85 7.57
N PRO A 266 10.94 17.77 6.27
CA PRO A 266 11.95 17.86 5.22
C PRO A 266 12.47 19.30 5.06
N LEU A 267 13.80 19.43 4.93
CA LEU A 267 14.48 20.64 4.50
C LEU A 267 14.75 20.55 3.00
N TRP A 268 14.13 21.42 2.22
CA TRP A 268 14.32 21.46 0.78
C TRP A 268 15.55 22.28 0.41
N HIS A 269 16.46 21.66 -0.35
CA HIS A 269 17.63 22.33 -0.92
C HIS A 269 17.27 23.07 -2.20
N PRO A 270 18.15 23.95 -2.75
CA PRO A 270 17.84 24.70 -3.97
C PRO A 270 17.34 23.83 -5.13
N ASN A 271 17.98 22.68 -5.38
CA ASN A 271 17.55 21.78 -6.45
C ASN A 271 16.15 21.19 -6.20
N GLY A 272 15.83 20.88 -4.95
CA GLY A 272 14.49 20.37 -4.58
C GLY A 272 13.43 21.46 -4.67
N THR A 273 13.79 22.70 -4.31
CA THR A 273 12.88 23.84 -4.41
C THR A 273 12.50 24.09 -5.87
N ILE A 274 13.43 23.95 -6.81
CA ILE A 274 13.13 24.05 -8.25
C ILE A 274 12.07 23.01 -8.66
N LEU A 275 12.18 21.75 -8.21
CA LEU A 275 11.17 20.75 -8.52
C LEU A 275 9.77 21.15 -7.99
N ILE A 276 9.71 21.72 -6.78
CA ILE A 276 8.45 22.20 -6.19
C ILE A 276 7.88 23.33 -7.04
N GLU A 277 8.67 24.35 -7.38
CA GLU A 277 8.23 25.52 -8.14
C GLU A 277 7.73 25.15 -9.53
N GLU A 278 8.40 24.23 -10.23
CA GLU A 278 7.97 23.74 -11.54
C GLU A 278 6.64 22.97 -11.46
N LEU A 279 6.49 22.12 -10.43
CA LEU A 279 5.23 21.39 -10.21
C LEU A 279 4.09 22.33 -9.83
N GLU A 280 4.36 23.33 -8.98
CA GLU A 280 3.37 24.35 -8.65
C GLU A 280 2.97 25.19 -9.88
N SER A 281 3.93 25.58 -10.69
CA SER A 281 3.68 26.34 -11.91
C SER A 281 2.78 25.55 -12.87
N LEU A 282 3.10 24.29 -13.13
CA LEU A 282 2.29 23.38 -13.94
C LEU A 282 0.86 23.27 -13.40
N ALA A 283 0.71 22.98 -12.11
CA ALA A 283 -0.60 22.77 -11.53
C ALA A 283 -1.43 24.06 -11.49
N LYS A 284 -0.85 25.20 -11.11
CA LYS A 284 -1.54 26.51 -11.11
C LYS A 284 -2.01 26.92 -12.50
N GLU A 285 -1.21 26.63 -13.53
CA GLU A 285 -1.61 26.88 -14.92
C GLU A 285 -2.81 26.01 -15.32
N MET A 286 -2.77 24.72 -15.00
CA MET A 286 -3.86 23.79 -15.29
C MET A 286 -5.14 24.16 -14.53
N GLU A 287 -5.03 24.46 -13.25
CA GLU A 287 -6.13 24.90 -12.39
C GLU A 287 -6.76 26.19 -12.91
N ARG A 288 -5.96 27.19 -13.27
CA ARG A 288 -6.46 28.42 -13.86
C ARG A 288 -7.22 28.17 -15.17
N LYS A 289 -6.71 27.29 -16.05
CA LYS A 289 -7.42 26.90 -17.30
C LYS A 289 -8.73 26.19 -17.03
N ALA A 290 -8.82 25.43 -15.93
CA ALA A 290 -10.01 24.72 -15.50
C ALA A 290 -10.96 25.58 -14.61
N GLY A 291 -10.69 26.88 -14.45
CA GLY A 291 -11.54 27.81 -13.72
C GLY A 291 -11.46 27.69 -12.19
N TYR A 292 -10.33 27.25 -11.65
CA TYR A 292 -10.08 27.27 -10.21
C TYR A 292 -9.60 28.63 -9.73
N GLU A 293 -10.03 29.01 -8.55
CA GLU A 293 -9.63 30.22 -7.84
C GLU A 293 -8.63 29.87 -6.74
N GLN A 294 -7.43 30.49 -6.79
CA GLN A 294 -6.38 30.28 -5.80
C GLN A 294 -6.71 31.01 -4.50
N VAL A 295 -6.62 30.28 -3.38
CA VAL A 295 -6.78 30.82 -2.03
C VAL A 295 -5.54 30.54 -1.17
N ARG A 296 -5.44 31.19 -0.01
CA ARG A 296 -4.42 30.91 1.01
C ARG A 296 -5.04 30.95 2.39
N THR A 297 -4.67 29.99 3.22
CA THR A 297 -5.19 29.86 4.58
C THR A 297 -4.09 29.80 5.63
N PRO A 298 -4.35 30.24 6.87
CA PRO A 298 -3.34 30.23 7.93
C PRO A 298 -3.00 28.82 8.39
N HIS A 299 -1.80 28.65 8.93
CA HIS A 299 -1.31 27.37 9.47
C HIS A 299 -1.88 27.02 10.85
N LEU A 300 -2.33 28.03 11.59
CA LEU A 300 -2.85 27.91 12.95
C LEU A 300 -4.34 28.28 12.97
N THR A 301 -5.12 27.55 13.76
CA THR A 301 -6.54 27.84 13.97
C THR A 301 -6.99 27.39 15.35
N LYS A 302 -8.10 27.98 15.82
CA LYS A 302 -8.73 27.59 17.09
C LYS A 302 -9.33 26.19 17.01
N GLY A 303 -9.26 25.44 18.09
CA GLY A 303 -9.82 24.08 18.20
C GLY A 303 -11.30 24.00 17.81
N SER A 304 -12.09 25.04 18.12
CA SER A 304 -13.52 25.09 17.76
C SER A 304 -13.83 24.90 16.26
N LEU A 305 -12.88 25.20 15.35
CA LEU A 305 -13.05 24.93 13.93
C LEU A 305 -12.98 23.41 13.65
N TYR A 306 -12.11 22.70 14.36
CA TYR A 306 -11.93 21.24 14.22
C TYR A 306 -13.00 20.44 14.99
N ASP A 307 -13.57 20.97 16.07
CA ASP A 307 -14.79 20.45 16.69
C ASP A 307 -15.94 20.47 15.68
N LYS A 308 -16.16 21.64 15.05
CA LYS A 308 -17.24 21.82 14.08
C LYS A 308 -17.13 20.88 12.89
N SER A 309 -15.92 20.62 12.41
CA SER A 309 -15.66 19.73 11.28
C SER A 309 -15.63 18.24 11.65
N GLY A 310 -15.59 17.90 12.96
CA GLY A 310 -15.47 16.53 13.45
C GLY A 310 -14.04 15.96 13.41
N HIS A 311 -13.02 16.79 13.15
CA HIS A 311 -11.63 16.31 13.12
C HIS A 311 -11.13 15.90 14.51
N LEU A 312 -11.56 16.57 15.58
CA LEU A 312 -11.18 16.21 16.94
C LEU A 312 -11.83 14.91 17.41
N ASP A 313 -12.97 14.51 16.82
CA ASP A 313 -13.65 13.25 17.13
C ASP A 313 -12.99 12.06 16.41
N HIS A 314 -12.64 12.23 15.11
CA HIS A 314 -12.26 11.12 14.22
C HIS A 314 -10.77 11.12 13.80
N TYR A 315 -10.02 12.22 14.07
CA TYR A 315 -8.67 12.40 13.53
C TYR A 315 -7.65 12.90 14.55
N LYS A 316 -8.04 13.01 15.82
CA LYS A 316 -7.23 13.60 16.90
C LYS A 316 -5.85 12.96 17.06
N ASP A 317 -5.77 11.64 16.91
CA ASP A 317 -4.51 10.89 17.06
C ASP A 317 -3.46 11.22 15.98
N SER A 318 -3.91 11.79 14.85
CA SER A 318 -3.05 12.24 13.76
C SER A 318 -2.80 13.75 13.77
N MET A 319 -3.29 14.47 14.77
CA MET A 319 -3.06 15.91 14.94
C MET A 319 -1.92 16.16 15.92
N TYR A 320 -1.16 17.24 15.70
CA TYR A 320 -0.26 17.74 16.74
C TYR A 320 -1.06 18.16 17.97
N PRO A 321 -0.49 18.04 19.18
CA PRO A 321 -1.14 18.50 20.40
C PRO A 321 -1.54 19.97 20.31
N ALA A 322 -2.60 20.34 21.02
CA ALA A 322 -3.03 21.73 21.13
C ALA A 322 -1.93 22.60 21.76
N MET A 323 -1.84 23.83 21.30
CA MET A 323 -1.08 24.91 21.91
C MET A 323 -2.05 25.79 22.69
N ASP A 324 -1.80 25.99 24.00
CA ASP A 324 -2.54 26.96 24.78
C ASP A 324 -1.98 28.36 24.52
N VAL A 325 -2.85 29.25 24.06
CA VAL A 325 -2.54 30.67 23.86
C VAL A 325 -3.63 31.48 24.56
N ASP A 326 -3.31 32.07 25.70
CA ASP A 326 -4.24 32.88 26.52
C ASP A 326 -5.52 32.11 26.92
N GLY A 327 -5.39 30.82 27.25
CA GLY A 327 -6.52 29.96 27.62
C GLY A 327 -7.36 29.47 26.44
N ILE A 328 -6.90 29.66 25.22
CA ILE A 328 -7.55 29.21 24.00
C ILE A 328 -6.66 28.15 23.32
N GLU A 329 -7.25 27.00 23.02
CA GLU A 329 -6.55 25.93 22.27
C GLU A 329 -6.43 26.28 20.78
N TYR A 330 -5.20 26.29 20.29
CA TYR A 330 -4.85 26.39 18.88
C TYR A 330 -4.19 25.10 18.40
N TYR A 331 -4.43 24.75 17.16
CA TYR A 331 -3.82 23.61 16.48
C TYR A 331 -3.12 24.05 15.20
N VAL A 332 -2.02 23.37 14.83
CA VAL A 332 -1.52 23.45 13.46
C VAL A 332 -2.46 22.67 12.56
N LYS A 333 -2.73 23.17 11.35
CA LYS A 333 -3.75 22.60 10.48
C LYS A 333 -3.35 21.23 9.92
N PRO A 334 -4.16 20.17 10.10
CA PRO A 334 -3.94 18.85 9.51
C PRO A 334 -4.49 18.74 8.09
N MET A 335 -5.46 19.59 7.72
CA MET A 335 -6.18 19.61 6.45
C MET A 335 -6.63 21.03 6.09
N ASN A 336 -6.85 21.29 4.79
CA ASN A 336 -7.27 22.61 4.29
C ASN A 336 -8.81 22.81 4.29
N CYS A 337 -9.59 21.71 4.22
CA CYS A 337 -11.04 21.74 4.04
C CYS A 337 -11.81 22.64 5.00
N PRO A 338 -11.58 22.67 6.34
CA PRO A 338 -12.34 23.55 7.23
C PRO A 338 -12.16 25.03 6.91
N HIS A 339 -10.97 25.41 6.45
CA HIS A 339 -10.67 26.78 6.07
C HIS A 339 -11.36 27.17 4.75
N HIS A 340 -11.36 26.28 3.74
CA HIS A 340 -12.07 26.52 2.49
C HIS A 340 -13.58 26.64 2.71
N HIS A 341 -14.16 25.85 3.62
CA HIS A 341 -15.57 26.00 4.01
C HIS A 341 -15.85 27.39 4.61
N LYS A 342 -14.91 27.95 5.38
CA LYS A 342 -15.04 29.33 5.91
C LYS A 342 -14.93 30.37 4.79
N ILE A 343 -14.07 30.17 3.79
CA ILE A 343 -13.99 31.06 2.61
C ILE A 343 -15.28 31.00 1.82
N TYR A 344 -15.81 29.79 1.55
CA TYR A 344 -17.11 29.65 0.87
C TYR A 344 -18.21 30.40 1.59
N SER A 345 -18.31 30.25 2.91
CA SER A 345 -19.37 30.86 3.74
C SER A 345 -19.21 32.36 3.98
N ALA A 346 -18.11 32.97 3.54
CA ALA A 346 -17.87 34.42 3.73
C ALA A 346 -18.81 35.30 2.91
N PHE A 347 -19.41 34.75 1.85
CA PHE A 347 -20.33 35.48 0.97
C PHE A 347 -21.61 34.67 0.71
N PRO A 348 -22.80 35.35 0.55
CA PRO A 348 -24.00 34.67 0.08
C PRO A 348 -23.78 34.04 -1.29
N ARG A 349 -24.35 32.86 -1.52
CA ARG A 349 -24.20 32.10 -2.77
C ARG A 349 -25.53 31.76 -3.40
N SER A 350 -25.56 31.70 -4.72
CA SER A 350 -26.70 31.22 -5.50
C SER A 350 -26.28 30.07 -6.42
N TYR A 351 -27.24 29.33 -6.95
CA TYR A 351 -26.98 28.25 -7.92
C TYR A 351 -26.20 28.73 -9.16
N ARG A 352 -26.27 30.04 -9.49
CA ARG A 352 -25.54 30.64 -10.63
C ARG A 352 -24.06 30.82 -10.36
N ASP A 353 -23.64 30.82 -9.08
CA ASP A 353 -22.25 30.94 -8.68
C ASP A 353 -21.55 29.58 -8.69
N LEU A 354 -22.32 28.48 -8.69
CA LEU A 354 -21.78 27.12 -8.67
C LEU A 354 -21.53 26.59 -10.09
N PRO A 355 -20.47 25.81 -10.30
CA PRO A 355 -19.53 25.30 -9.29
C PRO A 355 -18.47 26.35 -8.88
N ILE A 356 -18.14 26.39 -7.58
CA ILE A 356 -17.03 27.18 -7.03
C ILE A 356 -15.86 26.23 -6.77
N ARG A 357 -14.69 26.50 -7.38
CA ARG A 357 -13.50 25.65 -7.28
C ARG A 357 -12.38 26.41 -6.58
N LEU A 358 -12.18 26.16 -5.27
CA LEU A 358 -11.12 26.78 -4.47
C LEU A 358 -9.90 25.86 -4.42
N SER A 359 -8.73 26.32 -4.85
CA SER A 359 -7.49 25.56 -4.82
C SER A 359 -6.40 26.23 -3.97
N GLU A 360 -5.58 25.41 -3.31
CA GLU A 360 -4.48 25.87 -2.47
C GLU A 360 -3.32 24.87 -2.50
N TYR A 361 -2.09 25.37 -2.61
CA TYR A 361 -0.92 24.65 -2.12
C TYR A 361 -0.81 24.91 -0.62
N GLY A 362 -1.57 24.12 0.15
CA GLY A 362 -1.70 24.32 1.59
C GLY A 362 -0.73 23.45 2.37
N THR A 363 0.07 24.10 3.25
CA THR A 363 0.92 23.35 4.19
C THR A 363 0.08 22.74 5.29
N CYS A 364 0.13 21.42 5.44
CA CYS A 364 -0.55 20.65 6.47
C CYS A 364 0.45 19.94 7.38
N TYR A 365 0.06 19.69 8.62
CA TYR A 365 0.89 19.06 9.63
C TYR A 365 0.17 17.86 10.24
N ARG A 366 0.81 16.67 10.20
CA ARG A 366 0.24 15.45 10.76
C ARG A 366 1.21 14.79 11.71
N TYR A 367 0.74 14.44 12.90
CA TYR A 367 1.56 13.76 13.90
C TYR A 367 1.66 12.26 13.58
N GLU A 368 2.44 11.95 12.55
CA GLU A 368 2.75 10.57 12.18
C GLU A 368 3.68 9.94 13.23
N LYS A 369 3.40 8.68 13.61
CA LYS A 369 4.27 7.94 14.55
C LYS A 369 5.66 7.73 13.95
N SER A 370 6.72 7.85 14.77
CA SER A 370 8.12 7.78 14.29
C SER A 370 8.43 6.51 13.47
N GLY A 371 7.90 5.35 13.87
CA GLY A 371 8.08 4.09 13.16
C GLY A 371 7.36 4.00 11.80
N GLN A 372 6.51 4.97 11.47
CA GLN A 372 5.80 5.04 10.19
C GLN A 372 6.45 6.01 9.20
N LEU A 373 7.38 6.85 9.65
CA LEU A 373 8.04 7.82 8.79
C LEU A 373 8.91 7.12 7.74
N PHE A 374 8.83 7.58 6.49
CA PHE A 374 9.57 6.96 5.40
C PHE A 374 9.99 7.99 4.34
N GLY A 375 11.13 8.62 4.55
CA GLY A 375 11.66 9.65 3.63
C GLY A 375 10.59 10.68 3.28
N LEU A 376 10.44 11.02 2.00
CA LEU A 376 9.38 11.91 1.51
C LEU A 376 8.00 11.24 1.40
N MET A 377 7.91 9.91 1.46
CA MET A 377 6.64 9.18 1.26
C MET A 377 5.69 9.32 2.45
N ARG A 378 6.23 9.52 3.66
CA ARG A 378 5.45 9.76 4.87
C ARG A 378 6.18 10.73 5.80
N VAL A 379 5.69 11.93 5.84
CA VAL A 379 6.26 13.10 6.52
C VAL A 379 5.28 13.70 7.53
N ARG A 380 5.76 14.61 8.38
CA ARG A 380 4.94 15.34 9.36
C ARG A 380 4.55 16.74 8.91
N SER A 381 5.30 17.34 8.00
CA SER A 381 4.96 18.59 7.32
C SER A 381 4.91 18.34 5.83
N MET A 382 3.80 18.75 5.19
CA MET A 382 3.55 18.48 3.78
C MET A 382 2.82 19.62 3.11
N GLN A 383 3.14 19.90 1.85
CA GLN A 383 2.39 20.82 1.00
C GLN A 383 1.47 20.04 0.07
N MET A 384 0.18 20.26 0.20
CA MET A 384 -0.84 19.52 -0.54
C MET A 384 -1.38 20.33 -1.70
N ASN A 385 -1.37 19.76 -2.91
CA ASN A 385 -2.09 20.30 -4.07
C ASN A 385 -3.59 20.04 -3.91
N ASP A 386 -4.22 20.79 -3.06
CA ASP A 386 -5.58 20.56 -2.59
C ASP A 386 -6.57 21.49 -3.24
N ALA A 387 -7.79 21.01 -3.50
CA ALA A 387 -8.89 21.88 -3.85
C ALA A 387 -10.22 21.30 -3.38
N HIS A 388 -11.17 22.23 -3.20
CA HIS A 388 -12.53 21.95 -2.80
C HIS A 388 -13.48 22.55 -3.82
N ILE A 389 -14.29 21.69 -4.45
CA ILE A 389 -15.25 22.06 -5.49
C ILE A 389 -16.63 21.98 -4.87
N TYR A 390 -17.28 23.12 -4.76
CA TYR A 390 -18.66 23.20 -4.26
C TYR A 390 -19.60 23.19 -5.47
N CYS A 391 -20.45 22.19 -5.54
CA CYS A 391 -21.32 21.97 -6.70
C CYS A 391 -22.74 21.57 -6.29
N THR A 392 -23.66 21.62 -7.26
CA THR A 392 -25.00 21.06 -7.09
C THR A 392 -25.01 19.57 -7.40
N LYS A 393 -26.11 18.86 -7.08
CA LYS A 393 -26.30 17.46 -7.48
C LYS A 393 -26.22 17.29 -9.01
N GLU A 394 -26.80 18.23 -9.73
CA GLU A 394 -26.92 18.20 -11.19
C GLU A 394 -25.55 18.36 -11.88
N SER A 395 -24.66 19.20 -11.32
CA SER A 395 -23.31 19.44 -11.85
C SER A 395 -22.24 18.48 -11.28
N PHE A 396 -22.58 17.68 -10.28
CA PHE A 396 -21.64 16.80 -9.59
C PHE A 396 -20.86 15.88 -10.54
N LYS A 397 -21.58 15.21 -11.43
CA LYS A 397 -21.00 14.20 -12.34
C LYS A 397 -19.98 14.83 -13.29
N GLU A 398 -20.29 16.00 -13.84
CA GLU A 398 -19.38 16.72 -14.73
C GLU A 398 -18.11 17.15 -13.99
N GLU A 399 -18.26 17.71 -12.78
CA GLU A 399 -17.12 18.14 -11.95
C GLU A 399 -16.24 16.96 -11.53
N PHE A 400 -16.85 15.83 -11.17
CA PHE A 400 -16.14 14.64 -10.76
C PHE A 400 -15.31 14.05 -11.91
N LEU A 401 -15.89 13.98 -13.11
CA LEU A 401 -15.19 13.52 -14.33
C LEU A 401 -14.10 14.51 -14.75
N ALA A 402 -14.30 15.81 -14.62
CA ALA A 402 -13.28 16.81 -14.91
C ALA A 402 -12.02 16.60 -14.03
N VAL A 403 -12.21 16.27 -12.76
CA VAL A 403 -11.10 15.92 -11.86
C VAL A 403 -10.38 14.64 -12.33
N CYS A 404 -11.11 13.58 -12.68
CA CYS A 404 -10.50 12.35 -13.19
C CYS A 404 -9.69 12.61 -14.48
N ASN A 405 -10.23 13.41 -15.41
CA ASN A 405 -9.53 13.79 -16.64
C ASN A 405 -8.26 14.61 -16.35
N MET A 406 -8.28 15.45 -15.32
CA MET A 406 -7.09 16.17 -14.87
C MET A 406 -5.98 15.21 -14.41
N TYR A 407 -6.32 14.13 -13.68
CA TYR A 407 -5.36 13.09 -13.28
C TYR A 407 -4.73 12.41 -14.49
N LEU A 408 -5.56 11.99 -15.45
CA LEU A 408 -5.07 11.35 -16.67
C LEU A 408 -4.15 12.25 -17.48
N TYR A 409 -4.43 13.54 -17.50
CA TYR A 409 -3.56 14.53 -18.15
C TYR A 409 -2.18 14.62 -17.47
N TYR A 410 -2.14 14.69 -16.13
CA TYR A 410 -0.88 14.68 -15.39
C TYR A 410 -0.12 13.37 -15.60
N PHE A 411 -0.80 12.22 -15.57
CA PHE A 411 -0.15 10.93 -15.82
C PHE A 411 0.53 10.89 -17.19
N LYS A 412 -0.10 11.47 -18.20
CA LYS A 412 0.52 11.60 -19.53
C LYS A 412 1.77 12.47 -19.51
N ILE A 413 1.77 13.61 -18.78
CA ILE A 413 2.95 14.51 -18.67
C ILE A 413 4.12 13.79 -18.01
N PHE A 414 3.83 13.00 -16.94
CA PHE A 414 4.86 12.30 -16.16
C PHE A 414 5.19 10.90 -16.70
N GLY A 415 4.59 10.46 -17.82
CA GLY A 415 4.82 9.13 -18.39
C GLY A 415 4.37 7.99 -17.49
N ILE A 416 3.31 8.21 -16.69
CA ILE A 416 2.70 7.18 -15.84
C ILE A 416 1.70 6.40 -16.69
N GLU A 417 2.14 5.25 -17.22
CA GLU A 417 1.33 4.44 -18.14
C GLU A 417 0.39 3.47 -17.41
N LYS A 418 0.81 2.99 -16.23
CA LYS A 418 0.04 2.01 -15.47
C LYS A 418 -0.59 2.67 -14.24
N TYR A 419 -1.91 2.70 -14.23
CA TYR A 419 -2.70 3.17 -13.10
C TYR A 419 -3.99 2.36 -12.95
N ARG A 420 -4.64 2.44 -11.79
CA ARG A 420 -5.96 1.89 -11.50
C ARG A 420 -6.70 2.82 -10.55
N MET A 421 -7.96 3.06 -10.81
CA MET A 421 -8.83 3.78 -9.88
C MET A 421 -9.48 2.78 -8.93
N ARG A 422 -9.44 3.08 -7.64
CA ARG A 422 -10.06 2.28 -6.58
C ARG A 422 -11.19 3.08 -5.97
N LEU A 423 -12.43 2.66 -6.22
CA LEU A 423 -13.62 3.22 -5.59
C LEU A 423 -13.77 2.59 -4.21
N SER A 424 -13.53 3.38 -3.18
CA SER A 424 -13.65 2.99 -1.78
C SER A 424 -15.05 3.30 -1.28
N LEU A 425 -15.77 2.25 -0.91
CA LEU A 425 -17.15 2.27 -0.43
C LEU A 425 -17.20 2.21 1.11
N HIS A 426 -18.32 2.62 1.70
CA HIS A 426 -18.56 2.38 3.12
C HIS A 426 -18.83 0.91 3.40
N SER A 427 -18.71 0.49 4.66
CA SER A 427 -19.24 -0.79 5.15
C SER A 427 -20.48 -0.56 5.99
N LYS A 428 -21.47 -1.42 5.86
CA LYS A 428 -22.76 -1.32 6.60
C LYS A 428 -22.55 -1.29 8.11
N ASP A 429 -21.62 -2.10 8.62
CA ASP A 429 -21.32 -2.22 10.05
C ASP A 429 -20.60 -0.98 10.62
N GLY A 430 -20.11 -0.08 9.77
CA GLY A 430 -19.40 1.14 10.17
C GLY A 430 -20.27 2.39 10.26
N LEU A 431 -21.56 2.33 9.89
CA LEU A 431 -22.46 3.47 9.95
C LEU A 431 -22.73 3.89 11.40
N GLY A 432 -22.64 5.19 11.67
CA GLY A 432 -22.78 5.74 13.03
C GLY A 432 -21.54 5.63 13.92
N GLU A 433 -20.52 4.87 13.50
CA GLU A 433 -19.22 4.75 14.20
C GLU A 433 -18.10 5.37 13.37
N LYS A 434 -17.66 4.66 12.33
CA LYS A 434 -16.61 5.09 11.41
C LYS A 434 -17.13 6.09 10.36
N TYR A 435 -18.38 5.94 9.95
CA TYR A 435 -19.02 6.69 8.88
C TYR A 435 -20.22 7.49 9.39
N VAL A 436 -20.50 8.61 8.76
CA VAL A 436 -21.71 9.40 9.04
C VAL A 436 -22.95 8.54 8.84
N ASP A 437 -23.89 8.59 9.78
CA ASP A 437 -25.14 7.83 9.77
C ASP A 437 -26.17 8.47 8.82
N ASP A 438 -26.01 8.21 7.51
CA ASP A 438 -26.95 8.62 6.45
C ASP A 438 -26.92 7.57 5.31
N PRO A 439 -27.54 6.38 5.53
CA PRO A 439 -27.44 5.24 4.61
C PRO A 439 -27.93 5.56 3.19
N GLU A 440 -28.98 6.39 3.07
CA GLU A 440 -29.56 6.75 1.76
C GLU A 440 -28.57 7.55 0.94
N LEU A 441 -27.92 8.53 1.57
CA LEU A 441 -26.98 9.42 0.89
C LEU A 441 -25.66 8.71 0.54
N TRP A 442 -25.25 7.72 1.35
CA TRP A 442 -24.14 6.84 1.00
C TRP A 442 -24.41 6.08 -0.30
N LEU A 443 -25.54 5.37 -0.37
CA LEU A 443 -25.91 4.61 -1.56
C LEU A 443 -26.08 5.50 -2.79
N GLU A 444 -26.70 6.68 -2.63
CA GLU A 444 -26.90 7.64 -3.71
C GLU A 444 -25.56 8.18 -4.24
N THR A 445 -24.66 8.60 -3.37
CA THR A 445 -23.37 9.16 -3.77
C THR A 445 -22.41 8.12 -4.34
N GLU A 446 -22.38 6.92 -3.80
CA GLU A 446 -21.60 5.80 -4.36
C GLU A 446 -22.09 5.45 -5.77
N GLN A 447 -23.41 5.45 -5.97
CA GLN A 447 -23.98 5.19 -7.30
C GLN A 447 -23.59 6.29 -8.30
N TRP A 448 -23.63 7.58 -7.91
CA TRP A 448 -23.22 8.67 -8.80
C TRP A 448 -21.75 8.59 -9.20
N VAL A 449 -20.87 8.24 -8.25
CA VAL A 449 -19.44 8.04 -8.54
C VAL A 449 -19.25 6.86 -9.50
N ARG A 450 -19.94 5.76 -9.27
CA ARG A 450 -19.89 4.57 -10.16
C ARG A 450 -20.36 4.92 -11.58
N GLU A 451 -21.48 5.62 -11.70
CA GLU A 451 -22.01 6.07 -12.99
C GLU A 451 -21.04 7.00 -13.72
N ALA A 452 -20.42 7.94 -12.99
CA ALA A 452 -19.42 8.84 -13.55
C ALA A 452 -18.21 8.06 -14.11
N LEU A 453 -17.70 7.07 -13.37
CA LEU A 453 -16.56 6.24 -13.81
C LEU A 453 -16.91 5.42 -15.07
N ILE A 454 -18.11 4.81 -15.08
CA ILE A 454 -18.59 4.01 -16.24
C ILE A 454 -18.74 4.92 -17.48
N GLU A 455 -19.36 6.09 -17.33
CA GLU A 455 -19.53 7.04 -18.43
C GLU A 455 -18.20 7.58 -18.93
N GLY A 456 -17.28 7.86 -18.02
CA GLY A 456 -15.91 8.26 -18.33
C GLY A 456 -15.06 7.13 -18.94
N LYS A 457 -15.59 5.90 -19.02
CA LYS A 457 -14.85 4.69 -19.48
C LYS A 457 -13.55 4.47 -18.74
N LEU A 458 -13.57 4.75 -17.44
CA LEU A 458 -12.42 4.58 -16.56
C LEU A 458 -12.42 3.17 -15.96
N ASP A 459 -11.26 2.51 -15.97
CA ASP A 459 -11.10 1.21 -15.33
C ASP A 459 -10.98 1.39 -13.82
N PHE A 460 -11.83 0.68 -13.05
CA PHE A 460 -11.84 0.79 -11.60
C PHE A 460 -12.18 -0.54 -10.91
N GLU A 461 -11.76 -0.66 -9.66
CA GLU A 461 -12.15 -1.72 -8.74
C GLU A 461 -12.89 -1.12 -7.54
N GLU A 462 -13.79 -1.88 -6.93
CA GLU A 462 -14.52 -1.46 -5.74
C GLU A 462 -13.96 -2.17 -4.50
N VAL A 463 -13.78 -1.41 -3.40
CA VAL A 463 -13.32 -1.93 -2.12
C VAL A 463 -14.20 -1.39 -1.00
N GLU A 464 -14.82 -2.30 -0.23
CA GLU A 464 -15.64 -1.95 0.91
C GLU A 464 -14.78 -1.58 2.14
N GLY A 465 -15.29 -0.69 2.98
CA GLY A 465 -14.69 -0.37 4.26
C GLY A 465 -13.56 0.64 4.22
N GLU A 466 -13.19 1.19 3.05
CA GLU A 466 -12.08 2.12 2.89
C GLU A 466 -12.49 3.57 2.56
N ALA A 467 -13.80 3.88 2.52
CA ALA A 467 -14.30 5.23 2.30
C ALA A 467 -13.82 6.22 3.36
N ALA A 468 -13.88 7.53 3.05
CA ALA A 468 -13.73 8.57 4.06
C ALA A 468 -14.97 8.60 4.99
N PHE A 469 -14.86 9.17 6.19
CA PHE A 469 -15.99 9.18 7.13
C PHE A 469 -17.17 10.02 6.62
N TYR A 470 -16.95 10.90 5.66
CA TYR A 470 -17.91 11.88 5.11
C TYR A 470 -18.40 11.55 3.69
N GLY A 471 -17.94 10.48 3.06
CA GLY A 471 -18.39 10.08 1.73
C GLY A 471 -17.44 9.13 0.99
N PRO A 472 -17.86 8.61 -0.18
CA PRO A 472 -17.07 7.74 -1.00
C PRO A 472 -15.87 8.47 -1.61
N LYS A 473 -14.82 7.72 -1.93
CA LYS A 473 -13.60 8.27 -2.54
C LYS A 473 -13.06 7.39 -3.63
N ILE A 474 -12.33 8.02 -4.55
CA ILE A 474 -11.43 7.33 -5.47
C ILE A 474 -10.00 7.58 -5.03
N ASP A 475 -9.28 6.49 -4.83
CA ASP A 475 -7.83 6.49 -4.69
C ASP A 475 -7.21 5.99 -5.99
N VAL A 476 -6.29 6.77 -6.56
CA VAL A 476 -5.63 6.39 -7.80
C VAL A 476 -4.32 5.70 -7.48
N GLN A 477 -4.28 4.40 -7.73
CA GLN A 477 -3.08 3.59 -7.63
C GLN A 477 -2.28 3.72 -8.92
N VAL A 478 -0.98 3.99 -8.80
CA VAL A 478 -0.04 4.07 -9.91
C VAL A 478 1.15 3.15 -9.67
N TRP A 479 1.79 2.71 -10.74
CA TRP A 479 3.01 1.91 -10.65
C TRP A 479 4.19 2.69 -11.21
N SER A 480 5.27 2.76 -10.45
CA SER A 480 6.53 3.30 -10.93
C SER A 480 7.12 2.44 -12.06
N ALA A 481 8.13 2.95 -12.74
CA ALA A 481 8.83 2.23 -13.81
C ALA A 481 9.38 0.84 -13.39
N ILE A 482 9.59 0.61 -12.09
CA ILE A 482 10.03 -0.68 -11.53
C ILE A 482 8.87 -1.53 -10.99
N GLY A 483 7.61 -1.15 -11.24
CA GLY A 483 6.43 -1.89 -10.84
C GLY A 483 6.04 -1.75 -9.36
N LYS A 484 6.60 -0.77 -8.61
CA LYS A 484 6.18 -0.48 -7.24
C LYS A 484 4.89 0.33 -7.25
N GLU A 485 3.90 -0.10 -6.48
CA GLU A 485 2.58 0.55 -6.37
C GLU A 485 2.60 1.72 -5.38
N PHE A 486 1.88 2.79 -5.74
CA PHE A 486 1.71 4.00 -4.93
C PHE A 486 0.28 4.53 -5.06
N THR A 487 -0.29 5.01 -3.97
CA THR A 487 -1.49 5.85 -4.02
C THR A 487 -1.05 7.29 -4.20
N LEU A 488 -1.27 7.88 -5.37
CA LEU A 488 -0.82 9.23 -5.69
C LEU A 488 -1.91 10.28 -5.66
N ALA A 489 -3.09 10.00 -6.19
CA ALA A 489 -4.14 10.99 -6.31
C ALA A 489 -5.41 10.52 -5.60
N THR A 490 -6.23 11.47 -5.16
CA THR A 490 -7.51 11.18 -4.51
C THR A 490 -8.59 12.14 -4.99
N ASN A 491 -9.80 11.63 -5.15
CA ASN A 491 -11.00 12.37 -5.48
C ASN A 491 -12.12 11.88 -4.55
N GLN A 492 -12.60 12.73 -3.65
CA GLN A 492 -13.47 12.35 -2.55
C GLN A 492 -14.75 13.20 -2.58
N VAL A 493 -15.88 12.55 -2.37
CA VAL A 493 -17.18 13.22 -2.26
C VAL A 493 -17.50 13.47 -0.80
N ASP A 494 -17.83 14.69 -0.46
CA ASP A 494 -18.24 15.09 0.89
C ASP A 494 -19.66 15.64 0.85
N PHE A 495 -20.57 14.89 1.43
CA PHE A 495 -21.96 15.28 1.62
C PHE A 495 -22.29 15.67 3.06
N ALA A 496 -21.36 15.48 3.99
CA ALA A 496 -21.59 15.58 5.42
C ALA A 496 -21.03 16.87 6.03
N VAL A 497 -19.77 17.21 5.77
CA VAL A 497 -19.10 18.37 6.40
C VAL A 497 -19.69 19.71 5.95
N PRO A 498 -20.09 19.91 4.67
CA PRO A 498 -20.83 21.14 4.28
C PRO A 498 -22.09 21.41 5.12
N ARG A 499 -22.84 20.36 5.49
CA ARG A 499 -24.00 20.47 6.38
C ARG A 499 -23.61 20.90 7.79
N LYS A 500 -22.56 20.30 8.37
CA LYS A 500 -22.02 20.65 9.70
C LYS A 500 -21.57 22.12 9.75
N PHE A 501 -21.04 22.65 8.64
CA PHE A 501 -20.66 24.06 8.52
C PHE A 501 -21.84 24.99 8.26
N GLY A 502 -23.02 24.46 7.91
CA GLY A 502 -24.19 25.22 7.52
C GLY A 502 -23.97 25.96 6.19
N LEU A 503 -23.21 25.35 5.28
CA LEU A 503 -22.98 25.92 3.95
C LEU A 503 -24.27 25.86 3.15
N SER A 504 -24.62 26.97 2.50
CA SER A 504 -25.84 27.05 1.69
C SER A 504 -25.64 27.87 0.41
N TYR A 505 -26.51 27.63 -0.56
CA TYR A 505 -26.72 28.45 -1.73
C TYR A 505 -28.24 28.58 -2.00
N LYS A 506 -28.68 29.68 -2.62
CA LYS A 506 -30.05 29.83 -3.06
C LYS A 506 -30.28 29.08 -4.38
N ASP A 507 -31.26 28.17 -4.41
CA ASP A 507 -31.69 27.51 -5.63
C ASP A 507 -32.50 28.43 -6.55
N GLU A 508 -32.97 27.93 -7.68
CA GLU A 508 -33.78 28.69 -8.66
C GLU A 508 -35.08 29.24 -8.06
N ASN A 509 -35.59 28.62 -7.01
CA ASN A 509 -36.82 29.00 -6.31
C ASN A 509 -36.53 29.86 -5.07
N GLY A 510 -35.29 30.31 -4.87
CA GLY A 510 -34.86 31.10 -3.72
C GLY A 510 -34.76 30.31 -2.39
N LYS A 511 -34.82 28.97 -2.42
CA LYS A 511 -34.70 28.13 -1.24
C LYS A 511 -33.23 27.84 -0.94
N ASP A 512 -32.93 27.72 0.35
CA ASP A 512 -31.58 27.31 0.78
C ASP A 512 -31.35 25.80 0.51
N LYS A 513 -30.22 25.50 -0.14
CA LYS A 513 -29.72 24.16 -0.42
C LYS A 513 -28.30 24.04 0.07
N THR A 514 -27.91 22.87 0.55
CA THR A 514 -26.51 22.58 0.90
C THR A 514 -25.77 22.08 -0.34
N PRO A 515 -24.58 22.64 -0.68
CA PRO A 515 -23.78 22.13 -1.79
C PRO A 515 -23.13 20.78 -1.41
N LEU A 516 -22.85 19.96 -2.42
CA LEU A 516 -21.87 18.90 -2.32
C LEU A 516 -20.47 19.50 -2.37
N CYS A 517 -19.50 18.83 -1.76
CA CYS A 517 -18.11 19.23 -1.86
C CYS A 517 -17.27 18.07 -2.42
N ILE A 518 -16.48 18.34 -3.45
CA ILE A 518 -15.50 17.39 -3.98
C ILE A 518 -14.13 17.84 -3.48
N HIS A 519 -13.43 16.97 -2.75
CA HIS A 519 -12.05 17.14 -2.34
C HIS A 519 -11.15 16.45 -3.35
N ARG A 520 -10.17 17.16 -3.91
CA ARG A 520 -9.24 16.55 -4.86
C ARG A 520 -7.79 16.96 -4.59
N ALA A 521 -6.87 16.01 -4.76
CA ALA A 521 -5.43 16.23 -4.71
C ALA A 521 -4.74 15.45 -5.84
N PRO A 522 -4.66 15.99 -7.06
CA PRO A 522 -4.15 15.28 -8.24
C PRO A 522 -2.65 15.00 -8.18
N LEU A 523 -1.88 15.88 -7.57
CA LEU A 523 -0.44 15.72 -7.36
C LEU A 523 -0.10 15.36 -5.91
N SER A 524 -1.09 14.87 -5.14
CA SER A 524 -0.91 14.48 -3.74
C SER A 524 -0.30 15.61 -2.89
N THR A 525 0.69 15.27 -2.06
CA THR A 525 1.61 16.24 -1.46
C THR A 525 2.87 16.34 -2.30
N HIS A 526 3.54 17.50 -2.30
CA HIS A 526 4.83 17.66 -2.98
C HIS A 526 5.82 16.59 -2.56
N GLU A 527 5.90 16.32 -1.26
CA GLU A 527 6.84 15.35 -0.71
C GLU A 527 6.62 13.97 -1.32
N ARG A 528 5.40 13.43 -1.24
CA ARG A 528 5.09 12.10 -1.76
C ARG A 528 5.23 12.05 -3.28
N PHE A 529 4.77 13.07 -3.97
CA PHE A 529 4.83 13.11 -5.43
C PHE A 529 6.27 13.22 -5.94
N ILE A 530 7.09 14.10 -5.36
CA ILE A 530 8.52 14.23 -5.71
C ILE A 530 9.27 12.94 -5.34
N GLY A 531 8.99 12.35 -4.17
CA GLY A 531 9.54 11.05 -3.80
C GLY A 531 9.23 9.97 -4.84
N PHE A 532 7.98 9.91 -5.32
CA PHE A 532 7.59 9.02 -6.42
C PHE A 532 8.34 9.35 -7.72
N LEU A 533 8.43 10.61 -8.12
CA LEU A 533 9.11 11.02 -9.35
C LEU A 533 10.63 10.70 -9.33
N ILE A 534 11.28 10.85 -8.18
CA ILE A 534 12.67 10.43 -7.99
C ILE A 534 12.82 8.92 -8.27
N GLU A 535 11.96 8.08 -7.69
CA GLU A 535 11.99 6.63 -7.91
C GLU A 535 11.57 6.26 -9.34
N HIS A 536 10.58 6.94 -9.90
CA HIS A 536 10.05 6.70 -11.25
C HIS A 536 11.09 7.01 -12.33
N PHE A 537 11.69 8.17 -12.28
CA PHE A 537 12.72 8.60 -13.23
C PHE A 537 14.12 8.10 -12.87
N GLY A 538 14.35 7.57 -11.64
CA GLY A 538 15.70 7.18 -11.20
C GLY A 538 16.65 8.38 -11.06
N GLY A 539 16.12 9.59 -10.88
CA GLY A 539 16.87 10.84 -10.83
C GLY A 539 17.07 11.55 -12.17
N ASP A 540 16.76 10.89 -13.30
CA ASP A 540 16.88 11.45 -14.66
C ASP A 540 15.55 12.15 -15.03
N PHE A 541 15.29 13.31 -14.43
CA PHE A 541 14.05 14.05 -14.64
C PHE A 541 13.89 14.54 -16.09
N PRO A 542 12.65 14.67 -16.59
CA PRO A 542 12.37 15.36 -17.85
C PRO A 542 12.99 16.76 -17.86
N LEU A 543 13.47 17.23 -19.01
CA LEU A 543 14.23 18.48 -19.14
C LEU A 543 13.54 19.69 -18.50
N TRP A 544 12.21 19.79 -18.67
CA TRP A 544 11.43 20.90 -18.09
C TRP A 544 11.42 20.90 -16.56
N LEU A 545 11.52 19.72 -15.93
CA LEU A 545 11.50 19.51 -14.47
C LEU A 545 12.91 19.45 -13.88
N ALA A 546 13.94 19.15 -14.69
CA ALA A 546 15.32 18.96 -14.21
C ALA A 546 15.86 20.22 -13.52
N PRO A 547 16.39 20.12 -12.27
CA PRO A 547 16.99 21.26 -11.57
C PRO A 547 18.15 21.89 -12.34
N ILE A 548 18.92 21.07 -13.05
CA ILE A 548 19.99 21.49 -13.96
C ILE A 548 19.62 20.97 -15.34
N GLN A 549 19.41 21.86 -16.30
CA GLN A 549 19.01 21.53 -17.67
C GLN A 549 20.22 21.39 -18.61
N VAL A 550 21.24 22.15 -18.36
CA VAL A 550 22.48 22.18 -19.17
C VAL A 550 23.69 22.27 -18.26
N ILE A 551 24.71 21.47 -18.54
CA ILE A 551 26.03 21.59 -17.90
C ILE A 551 27.04 21.93 -18.96
N ILE A 552 27.79 23.02 -18.78
CA ILE A 552 28.88 23.42 -19.65
C ILE A 552 30.21 22.94 -19.07
N LEU A 553 30.93 22.12 -19.80
CA LEU A 553 32.19 21.49 -19.37
C LEU A 553 33.36 22.05 -20.21
N PRO A 554 34.07 23.11 -19.78
CA PRO A 554 35.24 23.58 -20.47
C PRO A 554 36.38 22.56 -20.41
N ILE A 555 36.92 22.14 -21.55
CA ILE A 555 37.98 21.12 -21.64
C ILE A 555 39.33 21.69 -21.20
N SER A 556 39.53 23.02 -21.29
CA SER A 556 40.74 23.70 -20.88
C SER A 556 40.46 25.16 -20.51
N ASP A 557 41.39 25.80 -19.79
CA ASP A 557 41.29 27.21 -19.40
C ASP A 557 41.11 28.16 -20.60
N LYS A 558 41.60 27.79 -21.79
CA LYS A 558 41.41 28.56 -23.02
C LYS A 558 39.94 28.65 -23.45
N ALA A 559 39.11 27.68 -23.04
CA ALA A 559 37.69 27.66 -23.37
C ALA A 559 36.82 28.40 -22.34
N LEU A 560 37.36 28.83 -21.18
CA LEU A 560 36.58 29.44 -20.10
C LEU A 560 35.80 30.68 -20.52
N ASN A 561 36.42 31.61 -21.23
CA ASN A 561 35.74 32.83 -21.68
C ASN A 561 34.56 32.53 -22.59
N TYR A 562 34.71 31.58 -23.51
CA TYR A 562 33.62 31.16 -24.40
C TYR A 562 32.54 30.40 -23.64
N SER A 563 32.92 29.53 -22.72
CA SER A 563 31.97 28.79 -21.85
C SER A 563 31.13 29.76 -21.00
N ASN A 564 31.74 30.82 -20.45
CA ASN A 564 31.05 31.85 -19.68
C ASN A 564 30.05 32.64 -20.55
N LEU A 565 30.41 32.98 -21.80
CA LEU A 565 29.47 33.62 -22.72
C LEU A 565 28.23 32.75 -22.98
N ILE A 566 28.41 31.45 -23.22
CA ILE A 566 27.29 30.51 -23.40
C ILE A 566 26.46 30.39 -22.12
N TYR A 567 27.10 30.32 -20.95
CA TYR A 567 26.45 30.28 -19.66
C TYR A 567 25.53 31.50 -19.46
N ASP A 568 26.07 32.70 -19.68
CA ASP A 568 25.34 33.97 -19.52
C ASP A 568 24.15 34.05 -20.50
N GLU A 569 24.35 33.64 -21.76
CA GLU A 569 23.29 33.64 -22.77
C GLU A 569 22.17 32.66 -22.39
N LEU A 570 22.47 31.41 -22.06
CA LEU A 570 21.48 30.41 -21.67
C LEU A 570 20.74 30.81 -20.38
N ASN A 571 21.46 31.32 -19.38
CA ASN A 571 20.89 31.80 -18.14
C ASN A 571 19.95 33.01 -18.37
N SER A 572 20.30 33.93 -19.29
CA SER A 572 19.43 35.04 -19.66
C SER A 572 18.14 34.61 -20.35
N LEU A 573 18.13 33.46 -20.99
CA LEU A 573 16.95 32.80 -21.58
C LEU A 573 16.12 32.00 -20.58
N GLY A 574 16.53 32.00 -19.31
CA GLY A 574 15.84 31.25 -18.25
C GLY A 574 16.15 29.74 -18.22
N VAL A 575 17.20 29.30 -18.92
CA VAL A 575 17.67 27.91 -18.83
C VAL A 575 18.48 27.74 -17.55
N ARG A 576 18.22 26.67 -16.82
CA ARG A 576 18.95 26.30 -15.58
C ARG A 576 20.28 25.63 -15.96
N VAL A 577 21.40 26.38 -15.88
CA VAL A 577 22.74 25.98 -16.34
C VAL A 577 23.68 25.72 -15.16
#